data_eb7f1b3bcc8928e458b156a12d7ef6d9
#
_entry.id   eb7f1b3bcc8928e458b156a12d7ef6d9
#
_cell.length_a   1.000
_cell.length_b   1.000
_cell.length_c   1.000
_cell.angle_alpha   90.00
_cell.angle_beta   90.00
_cell.angle_gamma   90.00
#
_symmetry.space_group_name_H-M   'P 1'
#
loop_
_entity.id
_entity.type
_entity.pdbx_description
1 polymer ?
#
loop_
_entity_poly.entity_id
_entity_poly.type
_entity_poly.pdbx_seq_one_letter_code
_entity_poly.pdbx_strand_id
1 'polypeptide(L)'
;MHPLELFKYCPKCGSSHFVVNNEKSKRCADCGFVYYFNSSAATVAFILNERNELLVCRRGKEPKKGTLDLSGGFIDMYETGEEGVAREVLEETGLKVEKAAYLFSLPNTYLYSGFLVHTLDQFFLCTVEDATHLEAMDDVADSFWMPLDKVNPEEFGLDSVREGVCLLYT
;
A
#
# COMPACT_ATOMS: atom_id res chain seq x y z
N MET A 1 -3.77 -8.79 21.12
CA MET A 1 -3.33 -7.42 21.48
C MET A 1 -4.33 -6.44 20.86
N HIS A 2 -4.78 -5.42 21.60
CA HIS A 2 -5.73 -4.44 21.06
C HIS A 2 -5.01 -3.51 20.06
N PRO A 3 -5.56 -3.21 18.87
CA PRO A 3 -4.85 -2.43 17.84
C PRO A 3 -4.44 -1.02 18.30
N LEU A 4 -5.16 -0.44 19.27
CA LEU A 4 -4.84 0.85 19.87
C LEU A 4 -4.13 0.73 21.23
N GLU A 5 -3.45 -0.37 21.53
CA GLU A 5 -2.81 -0.56 22.84
C GLU A 5 -1.73 0.47 23.15
N LEU A 6 -0.99 0.91 22.13
CA LEU A 6 0.04 1.94 22.27
C LEU A 6 -0.52 3.34 22.53
N PHE A 7 -1.80 3.59 22.21
CA PHE A 7 -2.45 4.88 22.40
C PHE A 7 -2.94 5.00 23.85
N LYS A 8 -2.11 5.57 24.70
CA LYS A 8 -2.37 5.68 26.17
C LYS A 8 -3.23 6.89 26.53
N TYR A 9 -3.26 7.91 25.67
CA TYR A 9 -3.93 9.18 25.92
C TYR A 9 -5.00 9.48 24.87
N CYS A 10 -6.06 10.16 25.30
CA CYS A 10 -7.12 10.61 24.40
C CYS A 10 -6.58 11.65 23.42
N PRO A 11 -6.69 11.47 22.09
CA PRO A 11 -6.17 12.42 21.11
C PRO A 11 -6.94 13.74 21.08
N LYS A 12 -8.15 13.80 21.68
CA LYS A 12 -8.99 15.00 21.74
C LYS A 12 -8.67 15.89 22.95
N CYS A 13 -8.47 15.32 24.15
CA CYS A 13 -8.33 16.08 25.39
C CYS A 13 -7.09 15.75 26.21
N GLY A 14 -6.25 14.81 25.77
CA GLY A 14 -5.01 14.41 26.46
C GLY A 14 -5.21 13.53 27.69
N SER A 15 -6.45 13.17 28.06
CA SER A 15 -6.72 12.36 29.24
C SER A 15 -6.10 10.97 29.16
N SER A 16 -5.55 10.48 30.27
CA SER A 16 -5.09 9.09 30.41
C SER A 16 -6.23 8.07 30.57
N HIS A 17 -7.46 8.51 30.80
CA HIS A 17 -8.63 7.65 30.89
C HIS A 17 -9.20 7.27 29.51
N PHE A 18 -8.29 6.87 28.62
CA PHE A 18 -8.61 6.40 27.26
C PHE A 18 -8.64 4.88 27.24
N VAL A 19 -9.81 4.33 27.53
CA VAL A 19 -10.02 2.90 27.80
C VAL A 19 -10.55 2.15 26.57
N VAL A 20 -10.35 0.82 26.55
CA VAL A 20 -10.89 -0.05 25.51
C VAL A 20 -12.43 0.03 25.54
N ASN A 21 -13.04 0.24 24.36
CA ASN A 21 -14.46 0.29 24.17
C ASN A 21 -15.00 -0.99 23.50
N ASN A 22 -14.30 -1.47 22.45
CA ASN A 22 -14.50 -2.77 21.81
C ASN A 22 -13.21 -3.21 21.12
N GLU A 23 -13.25 -4.27 20.30
CA GLU A 23 -12.09 -4.90 19.66
C GLU A 23 -11.26 -3.95 18.76
N LYS A 24 -11.85 -2.83 18.29
CA LYS A 24 -11.19 -1.88 17.40
C LYS A 24 -11.33 -0.42 17.80
N SER A 25 -11.84 -0.14 19.00
CA SER A 25 -12.01 1.24 19.44
C SER A 25 -11.66 1.46 20.90
N LYS A 26 -11.27 2.70 21.22
CA LYS A 26 -11.12 3.21 22.59
C LYS A 26 -12.02 4.42 22.80
N ARG A 27 -12.48 4.59 24.04
CA ARG A 27 -13.33 5.71 24.47
C ARG A 27 -12.64 6.45 25.61
N CYS A 28 -12.71 7.77 25.56
CA CYS A 28 -12.28 8.60 26.67
C CYS A 28 -13.41 8.70 27.71
N ALA A 29 -13.11 8.35 28.97
CA ALA A 29 -14.06 8.43 30.07
C ALA A 29 -14.39 9.89 30.45
N ASP A 30 -13.44 10.82 30.21
CA ASP A 30 -13.61 12.22 30.64
C ASP A 30 -14.35 13.06 29.61
N CYS A 31 -14.03 12.95 28.31
CA CYS A 31 -14.64 13.80 27.27
C CYS A 31 -15.61 13.05 26.34
N GLY A 32 -15.78 11.73 26.51
CA GLY A 32 -16.66 10.90 25.71
C GLY A 32 -16.20 10.60 24.28
N PHE A 33 -15.04 11.12 23.85
CA PHE A 33 -14.50 10.88 22.50
C PHE A 33 -14.26 9.39 22.26
N VAL A 34 -14.73 8.88 21.11
CA VAL A 34 -14.49 7.50 20.69
C VAL A 34 -13.63 7.51 19.43
N TYR A 35 -12.53 6.75 19.45
CA TYR A 35 -11.66 6.57 18.30
C TYR A 35 -11.74 5.12 17.82
N TYR A 36 -12.06 4.96 16.54
CA TYR A 36 -12.06 3.67 15.86
C TYR A 36 -10.78 3.51 15.03
N PHE A 37 -10.13 2.37 15.18
CA PHE A 37 -9.04 1.96 14.30
C PHE A 37 -9.63 1.25 13.08
N ASN A 38 -9.27 1.71 11.88
CA ASN A 38 -9.68 1.12 10.61
C ASN A 38 -8.45 0.84 9.77
N SER A 39 -8.55 -0.08 8.81
CA SER A 39 -7.50 -0.27 7.81
C SER A 39 -7.35 1.00 6.97
N SER A 40 -6.10 1.37 6.70
CA SER A 40 -5.78 2.44 5.75
C SER A 40 -6.00 1.92 4.33
N ALA A 41 -6.49 2.78 3.44
CA ALA A 41 -6.57 2.44 2.02
C ALA A 41 -5.19 2.62 1.38
N ALA A 42 -4.79 1.66 0.55
CA ALA A 42 -3.57 1.70 -0.25
C ALA A 42 -3.84 1.17 -1.66
N THR A 43 -2.98 1.52 -2.60
CA THR A 43 -3.06 1.09 -4.00
C THR A 43 -1.86 0.25 -4.39
N VAL A 44 -2.05 -0.62 -5.37
CA VAL A 44 -1.00 -1.42 -6.01
C VAL A 44 -1.27 -1.46 -7.52
N ALA A 45 -0.27 -1.13 -8.33
CA ALA A 45 -0.39 -1.06 -9.79
C ALA A 45 0.20 -2.29 -10.47
N PHE A 46 -0.60 -3.01 -11.25
CA PHE A 46 -0.11 -3.88 -12.31
C PHE A 46 0.04 -3.06 -13.60
N ILE A 47 1.26 -2.93 -14.09
CA ILE A 47 1.57 -2.24 -15.34
C ILE A 47 2.30 -3.21 -16.26
N LEU A 48 1.74 -3.46 -17.43
CA LEU A 48 2.34 -4.31 -18.45
C LEU A 48 2.74 -3.48 -19.67
N ASN A 49 3.94 -3.73 -20.18
CA ASN A 49 4.38 -3.11 -21.43
C ASN A 49 3.93 -3.94 -22.65
N GLU A 50 4.22 -3.45 -23.86
CA GLU A 50 3.88 -4.11 -25.12
C GLU A 50 4.53 -5.50 -25.31
N ARG A 51 5.60 -5.79 -24.55
CA ARG A 51 6.27 -7.10 -24.57
C ARG A 51 5.71 -8.06 -23.51
N ASN A 52 4.61 -7.68 -22.86
CA ASN A 52 4.00 -8.43 -21.79
C ASN A 52 4.95 -8.66 -20.59
N GLU A 53 5.75 -7.63 -20.27
CA GLU A 53 6.60 -7.59 -19.10
C GLU A 53 5.93 -6.75 -18.01
N LEU A 54 5.98 -7.21 -16.76
CA LEU A 54 5.46 -6.53 -15.60
C LEU A 54 6.47 -5.49 -15.10
N LEU A 55 6.00 -4.28 -14.79
CA LEU A 55 6.81 -3.31 -14.06
C LEU A 55 6.94 -3.78 -12.61
N VAL A 56 8.19 -3.96 -12.18
CA VAL A 56 8.54 -4.38 -10.84
C VAL A 56 9.45 -3.34 -10.21
N CYS A 57 9.24 -3.05 -8.94
CA CYS A 57 10.03 -2.15 -8.14
C CYS A 57 10.85 -2.93 -7.10
N ARG A 58 11.98 -2.38 -6.68
CA ARG A 58 12.74 -2.86 -5.53
C ARG A 58 12.60 -1.88 -4.39
N ARG A 59 12.15 -2.35 -3.24
CA ARG A 59 11.94 -1.52 -2.05
C ARG A 59 13.24 -0.87 -1.57
N GLY A 60 13.25 0.46 -1.49
CA GLY A 60 14.38 1.25 -0.98
C GLY A 60 14.37 1.39 0.54
N LYS A 61 13.19 1.29 1.18
CA LYS A 61 12.96 1.53 2.60
C LYS A 61 12.32 0.34 3.32
N GLU A 62 12.40 0.34 4.65
CA GLU A 62 11.65 -0.61 5.49
C GLU A 62 10.14 -0.29 5.49
N PRO A 63 9.24 -1.27 5.69
CA PRO A 63 9.53 -2.70 5.92
C PRO A 63 9.94 -3.42 4.62
N LYS A 64 10.67 -4.55 4.79
CA LYS A 64 11.06 -5.44 3.69
C LYS A 64 12.00 -4.82 2.64
N LYS A 65 12.86 -3.89 3.05
CA LYS A 65 13.88 -3.29 2.18
C LYS A 65 14.64 -4.33 1.36
N GLY A 66 14.81 -4.05 0.06
CA GLY A 66 15.54 -4.89 -0.89
C GLY A 66 14.72 -5.99 -1.56
N THR A 67 13.51 -6.29 -1.08
CA THR A 67 12.59 -7.23 -1.75
C THR A 67 11.91 -6.58 -2.94
N LEU A 68 11.32 -7.40 -3.81
CA LEU A 68 10.48 -6.91 -4.90
C LEU A 68 9.15 -6.39 -4.38
N ASP A 69 8.61 -5.43 -5.11
CA ASP A 69 7.31 -4.81 -4.87
C ASP A 69 6.70 -4.38 -6.21
N LEU A 70 5.46 -3.91 -6.16
CA LEU A 70 4.80 -3.21 -7.25
C LEU A 70 4.63 -1.74 -6.84
N SER A 71 4.58 -0.84 -7.82
CA SER A 71 4.36 0.58 -7.54
C SER A 71 2.99 0.79 -6.90
N GLY A 72 2.95 1.66 -5.88
CA GLY A 72 1.75 2.00 -5.14
C GLY A 72 2.03 2.43 -3.72
N GLY A 73 1.02 2.96 -3.04
CA GLY A 73 1.14 3.46 -1.69
C GLY A 73 -0.19 3.86 -1.08
N PHE A 74 -0.17 4.67 -0.02
CA PHE A 74 -1.39 5.12 0.64
C PHE A 74 -2.20 6.07 -0.24
N ILE A 75 -3.52 5.90 -0.19
CA ILE A 75 -4.46 6.86 -0.78
C ILE A 75 -4.52 8.08 0.15
N ASP A 76 -4.35 9.27 -0.42
CA ASP A 76 -4.43 10.51 0.31
C ASP A 76 -5.89 10.91 0.63
N MET A 77 -6.05 11.84 1.58
CA MET A 77 -7.38 12.38 1.93
C MET A 77 -7.99 13.09 0.71
N TYR A 78 -9.25 12.75 0.41
CA TYR A 78 -10.04 13.29 -0.71
C TYR A 78 -9.61 12.79 -2.10
N GLU A 79 -8.78 11.75 -2.16
CA GLU A 79 -8.31 11.09 -3.36
C GLU A 79 -9.10 9.79 -3.61
N THR A 80 -9.44 9.48 -4.85
CA THR A 80 -9.98 8.16 -5.23
C THR A 80 -8.84 7.15 -5.36
N GLY A 81 -9.18 5.85 -5.42
CA GLY A 81 -8.16 4.81 -5.63
C GLY A 81 -7.44 4.97 -6.97
N GLU A 82 -8.17 5.37 -8.02
CA GLU A 82 -7.63 5.63 -9.35
C GLU A 82 -6.67 6.84 -9.37
N GLU A 83 -7.00 7.91 -8.65
CA GLU A 83 -6.14 9.08 -8.50
C GLU A 83 -4.89 8.71 -7.69
N GLY A 84 -5.04 7.97 -6.58
CA GLY A 84 -3.95 7.52 -5.73
C GLY A 84 -2.96 6.65 -6.47
N VAL A 85 -3.43 5.61 -7.19
CA VAL A 85 -2.51 4.76 -7.95
C VAL A 85 -1.80 5.52 -9.06
N ALA A 86 -2.46 6.48 -9.71
CA ALA A 86 -1.83 7.29 -10.76
C ALA A 86 -0.75 8.22 -10.20
N ARG A 87 -0.98 8.83 -9.04
CA ARG A 87 0.00 9.67 -8.35
C ARG A 87 1.21 8.85 -7.90
N GLU A 88 1.00 7.74 -7.20
CA GLU A 88 2.09 6.87 -6.72
C GLU A 88 2.96 6.34 -7.87
N VAL A 89 2.35 5.87 -8.95
CA VAL A 89 3.10 5.43 -10.14
C VAL A 89 3.96 6.55 -10.71
N LEU A 90 3.42 7.77 -10.79
CA LEU A 90 4.18 8.92 -11.28
C LEU A 90 5.35 9.29 -10.34
N GLU A 91 5.11 9.30 -9.03
CA GLU A 91 6.09 9.68 -8.02
C GLU A 91 7.23 8.67 -7.92
N GLU A 92 6.94 7.37 -8.04
CA GLU A 92 7.92 6.30 -7.88
C GLU A 92 8.66 5.93 -9.17
N THR A 93 8.01 6.10 -10.34
CA THR A 93 8.52 5.55 -11.60
C THR A 93 8.65 6.57 -12.73
N GLY A 94 8.13 7.79 -12.56
CA GLY A 94 8.06 8.81 -13.59
C GLY A 94 7.03 8.53 -14.70
N LEU A 95 6.34 7.38 -14.67
CA LEU A 95 5.36 7.00 -15.67
C LEU A 95 4.02 7.66 -15.40
N LYS A 96 3.38 8.14 -16.44
CA LYS A 96 2.06 8.75 -16.35
C LYS A 96 0.97 7.73 -16.71
N VAL A 97 0.11 7.43 -15.73
CA VAL A 97 -1.04 6.54 -15.92
C VAL A 97 -2.08 7.22 -16.79
N GLU A 98 -2.49 6.55 -17.86
CA GLU A 98 -3.56 6.96 -18.75
C GLU A 98 -4.92 6.41 -18.28
N LYS A 99 -4.92 5.16 -17.81
CA LYS A 99 -6.11 4.48 -17.33
C LYS A 99 -5.75 3.54 -16.17
N ALA A 100 -6.55 3.57 -15.12
CA ALA A 100 -6.52 2.62 -14.01
C ALA A 100 -7.85 1.87 -13.93
N ALA A 101 -7.81 0.54 -13.94
CA ALA A 101 -8.99 -0.31 -13.81
C ALA A 101 -8.86 -1.15 -12.53
N TYR A 102 -9.78 -0.94 -11.57
CA TYR A 102 -9.82 -1.74 -10.35
C TYR A 102 -10.02 -3.23 -10.66
N LEU A 103 -9.25 -4.09 -10.01
CA LEU A 103 -9.34 -5.54 -10.15
C LEU A 103 -9.95 -6.20 -8.90
N PHE A 104 -9.25 -6.08 -7.78
CA PHE A 104 -9.62 -6.67 -6.49
C PHE A 104 -8.90 -5.94 -5.34
N SER A 105 -9.20 -6.33 -4.11
CA SER A 105 -8.46 -5.86 -2.94
C SER A 105 -8.08 -7.01 -2.02
N LEU A 106 -6.95 -6.86 -1.32
CA LEU A 106 -6.45 -7.80 -0.33
C LEU A 106 -6.10 -7.07 0.97
N PRO A 107 -6.36 -7.69 2.14
CA PRO A 107 -5.88 -7.15 3.41
C PRO A 107 -4.37 -7.36 3.53
N ASN A 108 -3.69 -6.41 4.17
CA ASN A 108 -2.28 -6.53 4.48
C ASN A 108 -1.97 -6.01 5.88
N THR A 109 -0.88 -6.50 6.46
CA THR A 109 -0.38 -6.02 7.74
C THR A 109 1.14 -5.98 7.73
N TYR A 110 1.72 -4.94 8.29
CA TYR A 110 3.16 -4.85 8.50
C TYR A 110 3.49 -4.00 9.73
N LEU A 111 4.66 -4.28 10.32
CA LEU A 111 5.16 -3.50 11.44
C LEU A 111 5.89 -2.25 10.91
N TYR A 112 5.43 -1.08 11.31
CA TYR A 112 6.07 0.17 11.01
C TYR A 112 6.16 1.05 12.27
N SER A 113 7.34 1.56 12.58
CA SER A 113 7.60 2.39 13.76
C SER A 113 7.10 1.77 15.09
N GLY A 114 7.17 0.43 15.22
CA GLY A 114 6.68 -0.30 16.39
C GLY A 114 5.16 -0.45 16.47
N PHE A 115 4.43 -0.03 15.44
CA PHE A 115 2.99 -0.12 15.33
C PHE A 115 2.59 -1.10 14.21
N LEU A 116 1.60 -1.97 14.47
CA LEU A 116 1.06 -2.86 13.45
C LEU A 116 0.07 -2.09 12.58
N VAL A 117 0.51 -1.76 11.38
CA VAL A 117 -0.33 -1.09 10.37
C VAL A 117 -1.19 -2.13 9.67
N HIS A 118 -2.45 -1.81 9.49
CA HIS A 118 -3.40 -2.59 8.69
C HIS A 118 -3.78 -1.79 7.46
N THR A 119 -3.67 -2.39 6.27
CA THR A 119 -4.11 -1.78 5.01
C THR A 119 -5.15 -2.65 4.31
N LEU A 120 -5.90 -2.03 3.44
CA LEU A 120 -6.69 -2.67 2.40
C LEU A 120 -6.07 -2.24 1.07
N ASP A 121 -5.26 -3.12 0.51
CA ASP A 121 -4.51 -2.85 -0.72
C ASP A 121 -5.42 -3.11 -1.92
N GLN A 122 -5.68 -2.07 -2.70
CA GLN A 122 -6.53 -2.07 -3.88
C GLN A 122 -5.65 -2.23 -5.12
N PHE A 123 -5.86 -3.29 -5.88
CA PHE A 123 -5.08 -3.63 -7.06
C PHE A 123 -5.74 -3.08 -8.32
N PHE A 124 -4.95 -2.40 -9.14
CA PHE A 124 -5.36 -1.80 -10.39
C PHE A 124 -4.53 -2.31 -11.56
N LEU A 125 -5.18 -2.61 -12.69
CA LEU A 125 -4.49 -2.74 -13.96
C LEU A 125 -4.37 -1.35 -14.58
N CYS A 126 -3.14 -0.89 -14.75
CA CYS A 126 -2.85 0.45 -15.26
C CYS A 126 -2.22 0.39 -16.65
N THR A 127 -2.67 1.26 -17.56
CA THR A 127 -1.97 1.58 -18.80
C THR A 127 -1.25 2.93 -18.63
N VAL A 128 -0.07 3.06 -19.25
CA VAL A 128 0.75 4.27 -19.19
C VAL A 128 0.91 4.88 -20.57
N GLU A 129 1.08 6.21 -20.65
CA GLU A 129 1.23 6.94 -21.93
C GLU A 129 2.50 6.52 -22.68
N ASP A 130 3.61 6.32 -21.96
CA ASP A 130 4.91 5.92 -22.50
C ASP A 130 5.66 5.06 -21.49
N ALA A 131 5.94 3.82 -21.84
CA ALA A 131 6.67 2.87 -20.98
C ALA A 131 8.20 2.95 -21.16
N THR A 132 8.73 3.85 -21.98
CA THR A 132 10.17 3.91 -22.33
C THR A 132 11.00 4.74 -21.35
N HIS A 133 10.38 5.71 -20.65
CA HIS A 133 11.04 6.63 -19.71
C HIS A 133 10.80 6.20 -18.26
N LEU A 134 11.34 5.04 -17.90
CA LEU A 134 11.26 4.51 -16.54
C LEU A 134 12.41 5.03 -15.67
N GLU A 135 12.07 5.63 -14.53
CA GLU A 135 13.03 6.10 -13.53
C GLU A 135 12.65 5.53 -12.16
N ALA A 136 13.64 5.18 -11.33
CA ALA A 136 13.39 4.82 -9.95
C ALA A 136 13.49 6.08 -9.09
N MET A 137 12.43 6.44 -8.38
CA MET A 137 12.33 7.66 -7.56
C MET A 137 11.73 7.36 -6.20
N ASP A 138 11.74 8.33 -5.30
CA ASP A 138 11.17 8.30 -3.95
C ASP A 138 11.61 7.08 -3.10
N ASP A 139 10.68 6.23 -2.73
CA ASP A 139 10.89 5.06 -1.85
C ASP A 139 11.41 3.82 -2.60
N VAL A 140 11.58 3.91 -3.91
CA VAL A 140 11.98 2.84 -4.81
C VAL A 140 13.51 2.92 -5.06
N ALA A 141 14.21 1.82 -4.79
CA ALA A 141 15.66 1.74 -5.04
C ALA A 141 15.98 1.43 -6.50
N ASP A 142 15.09 0.75 -7.21
CA ASP A 142 15.21 0.35 -8.60
C ASP A 142 13.84 0.02 -9.20
N SER A 143 13.65 0.29 -10.49
CA SER A 143 12.44 -0.04 -11.25
C SER A 143 12.81 -0.65 -12.59
N PHE A 144 12.22 -1.78 -12.93
CA PHE A 144 12.57 -2.51 -14.15
C PHE A 144 11.40 -3.36 -14.67
N TRP A 145 11.46 -3.67 -15.96
CA TRP A 145 10.53 -4.56 -16.63
C TRP A 145 10.97 -6.01 -16.46
N MET A 146 10.07 -6.86 -15.97
CA MET A 146 10.31 -8.28 -15.76
C MET A 146 9.36 -9.11 -16.62
N PRO A 147 9.88 -10.01 -17.49
CA PRO A 147 9.02 -10.94 -18.23
C PRO A 147 8.12 -11.73 -17.29
N LEU A 148 6.83 -11.85 -17.62
CA LEU A 148 5.86 -12.50 -16.73
C LEU A 148 6.28 -13.92 -16.34
N ASP A 149 6.89 -14.69 -17.25
CA ASP A 149 7.38 -16.04 -16.98
C ASP A 149 8.58 -16.11 -16.01
N LYS A 150 9.14 -14.95 -15.66
CA LYS A 150 10.24 -14.82 -14.69
C LYS A 150 9.80 -14.26 -13.34
N VAL A 151 8.57 -13.76 -13.25
CA VAL A 151 8.04 -13.23 -11.99
C VAL A 151 7.83 -14.38 -11.00
N ASN A 152 8.56 -14.31 -9.87
CA ASN A 152 8.42 -15.25 -8.78
C ASN A 152 7.73 -14.55 -7.59
N PRO A 153 6.50 -14.93 -7.22
CA PRO A 153 5.77 -14.31 -6.11
C PRO A 153 6.54 -14.32 -4.79
N GLU A 154 7.38 -15.32 -4.53
CA GLU A 154 8.16 -15.45 -3.28
C GLU A 154 9.25 -14.36 -3.11
N GLU A 155 9.58 -13.62 -4.17
CA GLU A 155 10.53 -12.50 -4.10
C GLU A 155 9.86 -11.19 -3.61
N PHE A 156 8.53 -11.13 -3.58
CA PHE A 156 7.76 -9.98 -3.11
C PHE A 156 7.65 -9.98 -1.57
N GLY A 157 8.03 -8.89 -0.96
CA GLY A 157 8.17 -8.79 0.49
C GLY A 157 6.85 -8.65 1.25
N LEU A 158 5.84 -8.01 0.66
CA LEU A 158 4.52 -7.78 1.26
C LEU A 158 3.57 -8.93 0.91
N ASP A 159 2.82 -9.41 1.91
CA ASP A 159 1.99 -10.60 1.74
C ASP A 159 0.85 -10.38 0.74
N SER A 160 0.20 -9.21 0.76
CA SER A 160 -0.85 -8.86 -0.21
C SER A 160 -0.31 -8.78 -1.64
N VAL A 161 0.88 -8.18 -1.83
CA VAL A 161 1.50 -8.07 -3.16
C VAL A 161 1.86 -9.45 -3.70
N ARG A 162 2.43 -10.32 -2.86
CA ARG A 162 2.73 -11.71 -3.21
C ARG A 162 1.48 -12.46 -3.67
N GLU A 163 0.38 -12.36 -2.89
CA GLU A 163 -0.91 -12.97 -3.22
C GLU A 163 -1.50 -12.35 -4.49
N GLY A 164 -1.46 -11.03 -4.62
CA GLY A 164 -1.94 -10.30 -5.79
C GLY A 164 -1.21 -10.72 -7.07
N VAL A 165 0.12 -10.88 -7.01
CA VAL A 165 0.92 -11.39 -8.13
C VAL A 165 0.50 -12.80 -8.50
N CYS A 166 0.22 -13.70 -7.54
CA CYS A 166 -0.32 -15.03 -7.84
C CYS A 166 -1.65 -14.94 -8.58
N LEU A 167 -2.53 -14.01 -8.20
CA LEU A 167 -3.85 -13.84 -8.85
C LEU A 167 -3.76 -13.26 -10.26
N LEU A 168 -2.69 -12.57 -10.62
CA LEU A 168 -2.48 -12.05 -11.97
C LEU A 168 -2.37 -13.17 -13.01
N TYR A 169 -1.98 -14.38 -12.60
CA TYR A 169 -1.79 -15.54 -13.48
C TYR A 169 -3.00 -16.48 -13.54
N THR A 170 -4.09 -16.19 -12.81
CA THR A 170 -5.30 -17.02 -12.79
C THR A 170 -6.44 -16.38 -13.56
#